data_1c49e112b546bb1a5d3416f22337955d
#
_entry.id   1c49e112b546bb1a5d3416f22337955d
#
_cell.length_a   1.000
_cell.length_b   1.000
_cell.length_c   1.000
_cell.angle_alpha   90.00
_cell.angle_beta   90.00
_cell.angle_gamma   90.00
#
_symmetry.space_group_name_H-M   'P 1'
#
loop_
_entity.id
_entity.type
_entity.pdbx_description
1 polymer ?
#
loop_
_entity_poly.entity_id
_entity_poly.type
_entity_poly.pdbx_seq_one_letter_code
_entity_poly.pdbx_strand_id
1 'polypeptide(L)'
;MIEQISPLAHAIYVVDDCCPNHSGKIVEQNCNDERITVLFHSENQGVGGAVKSGYERGLKDGMDIFVKIDGDGQMDPTLLSDLTHSISVGEADYVKGNRFYHLESLEQMPLVRKMGNAVLSLINKFTSGYWDTMDPTNGFTAIHRNALFHLPLQKINNRYFFESDMLFRLGTIRAVVKELPMSAIYAEEDSNLKVSAFALRFGPAYIKIFFKRIFYTYFLRDFNAASLEMVVGSLLFLFGSIFGAKSWISASAGGELTSAGTVMLAAVPLIMGFQLLLSALHYDIGNVPDQPLQSRR
;
A
#
# COMPACT_ATOMS: atom_id res chain seq x y z
N MET A 1 -15.36 -7.42 -21.29
CA MET A 1 -14.47 -7.79 -20.14
C MET A 1 -14.66 -9.24 -19.70
N ILE A 2 -15.83 -9.70 -19.22
CA ILE A 2 -16.02 -11.09 -18.73
C ILE A 2 -15.61 -12.13 -19.78
N GLU A 3 -16.01 -11.96 -21.04
CA GLU A 3 -15.64 -12.85 -22.13
C GLU A 3 -14.14 -12.92 -22.40
N GLN A 4 -13.41 -11.84 -22.15
CA GLN A 4 -11.94 -11.78 -22.30
C GLN A 4 -11.21 -12.45 -21.13
N ILE A 5 -11.77 -12.40 -19.93
CA ILE A 5 -11.23 -13.05 -18.72
C ILE A 5 -11.48 -14.57 -18.77
N SER A 6 -12.64 -14.97 -19.32
CA SER A 6 -13.17 -16.32 -19.23
C SER A 6 -12.19 -17.43 -19.61
N PRO A 7 -11.36 -17.35 -20.68
CA PRO A 7 -10.46 -18.44 -21.03
C PRO A 7 -9.38 -18.77 -20.00
N LEU A 8 -9.03 -17.79 -19.15
CA LEU A 8 -7.90 -17.88 -18.23
C LEU A 8 -8.32 -18.20 -16.78
N ALA A 9 -9.61 -18.03 -16.45
CA ALA A 9 -10.11 -18.18 -15.09
C ALA A 9 -10.82 -19.51 -14.87
N HIS A 10 -10.58 -20.17 -13.73
CA HIS A 10 -11.34 -21.35 -13.30
C HIS A 10 -12.70 -20.98 -12.70
N ALA A 11 -12.80 -19.81 -12.06
CA ALA A 11 -14.03 -19.24 -11.52
C ALA A 11 -13.99 -17.71 -11.62
N ILE A 12 -15.14 -17.09 -11.79
CA ILE A 12 -15.31 -15.63 -11.87
C ILE A 12 -16.38 -15.22 -10.85
N TYR A 13 -15.98 -14.45 -9.85
CA TYR A 13 -16.88 -13.91 -8.84
C TYR A 13 -17.18 -12.44 -9.16
N VAL A 14 -18.41 -12.19 -9.61
CA VAL A 14 -18.89 -10.82 -9.88
C VAL A 14 -19.58 -10.31 -8.62
N VAL A 15 -19.01 -9.32 -7.96
CA VAL A 15 -19.60 -8.75 -6.75
C VAL A 15 -20.35 -7.48 -7.09
N ASP A 16 -21.67 -7.52 -6.99
CA ASP A 16 -22.55 -6.36 -7.11
C ASP A 16 -22.71 -5.70 -5.74
N ASP A 17 -21.99 -4.59 -5.55
CA ASP A 17 -21.96 -3.83 -4.29
C ASP A 17 -23.17 -2.87 -4.19
N CYS A 18 -24.38 -3.39 -4.31
CA CYS A 18 -25.63 -2.63 -4.35
C CYS A 18 -25.62 -1.58 -5.48
N CYS A 19 -25.29 -2.02 -6.70
CA CYS A 19 -25.20 -1.15 -7.86
C CYS A 19 -26.58 -0.61 -8.25
N PRO A 20 -26.78 0.72 -8.39
CA PRO A 20 -28.06 1.31 -8.78
C PRO A 20 -28.51 0.85 -10.16
N ASN A 21 -27.61 0.46 -11.04
CA ASN A 21 -27.88 -0.03 -12.39
C ASN A 21 -28.07 -1.56 -12.43
N HIS A 22 -28.07 -2.23 -11.28
CA HIS A 22 -28.25 -3.70 -11.19
C HIS A 22 -27.26 -4.50 -12.07
N SER A 23 -25.99 -4.11 -12.11
CA SER A 23 -24.98 -4.73 -12.96
C SER A 23 -24.85 -6.24 -12.77
N GLY A 24 -25.00 -6.73 -11.54
CA GLY A 24 -24.99 -8.17 -11.24
C GLY A 24 -26.13 -8.91 -11.91
N LYS A 25 -27.34 -8.36 -11.94
CA LYS A 25 -28.50 -8.97 -12.63
C LYS A 25 -28.29 -9.01 -14.15
N ILE A 26 -27.65 -7.98 -14.71
CA ILE A 26 -27.32 -7.95 -16.13
C ILE A 26 -26.37 -9.09 -16.47
N VAL A 27 -25.38 -9.35 -15.62
CA VAL A 27 -24.45 -10.48 -15.80
C VAL A 27 -25.20 -11.81 -15.71
N GLU A 28 -26.03 -12.04 -14.70
CA GLU A 28 -26.82 -13.28 -14.56
C GLU A 28 -27.70 -13.56 -15.77
N GLN A 29 -28.28 -12.51 -16.37
CA GLN A 29 -29.20 -12.65 -17.51
C GLN A 29 -28.50 -12.87 -18.85
N ASN A 30 -27.27 -12.34 -19.01
CA ASN A 30 -26.60 -12.32 -20.31
C ASN A 30 -25.39 -13.25 -20.39
N CYS A 31 -24.90 -13.79 -19.29
CA CYS A 31 -23.74 -14.68 -19.27
C CYS A 31 -24.15 -16.10 -18.86
N ASN A 32 -24.07 -17.04 -19.82
CA ASN A 32 -24.38 -18.46 -19.61
C ASN A 32 -23.11 -19.27 -19.32
N ASP A 33 -22.19 -18.78 -18.50
CA ASP A 33 -20.95 -19.46 -18.14
C ASP A 33 -21.06 -19.97 -16.70
N GLU A 34 -21.03 -21.28 -16.51
CA GLU A 34 -21.18 -21.93 -15.19
C GLU A 34 -20.07 -21.54 -14.20
N ARG A 35 -18.95 -20.99 -14.67
CA ARG A 35 -17.86 -20.49 -13.83
C ARG A 35 -18.17 -19.14 -13.19
N ILE A 36 -19.20 -18.45 -13.65
CA ILE A 36 -19.59 -17.13 -13.13
C ILE A 36 -20.52 -17.32 -11.94
N THR A 37 -20.16 -16.71 -10.82
CA THR A 37 -21.00 -16.60 -9.63
C THR A 37 -21.19 -15.13 -9.29
N VAL A 38 -22.44 -14.66 -9.26
CA VAL A 38 -22.74 -13.28 -8.85
C VAL A 38 -23.04 -13.25 -7.35
N LEU A 39 -22.38 -12.33 -6.64
CA LEU A 39 -22.57 -12.06 -5.22
C LEU A 39 -23.23 -10.69 -5.07
N PHE A 40 -24.37 -10.63 -4.40
CA PHE A 40 -25.09 -9.38 -4.18
C PHE A 40 -24.93 -8.89 -2.75
N HIS A 41 -24.56 -7.62 -2.58
CA HIS A 41 -24.63 -6.95 -1.29
C HIS A 41 -25.98 -6.27 -1.10
N SER A 42 -26.51 -6.32 0.11
CA SER A 42 -27.75 -5.63 0.48
C SER A 42 -27.56 -4.11 0.63
N GLU A 43 -26.32 -3.67 0.86
CA GLU A 43 -25.93 -2.27 0.99
C GLU A 43 -24.52 -2.05 0.40
N ASN A 44 -24.22 -0.82 -0.02
CA ASN A 44 -22.92 -0.47 -0.57
C ASN A 44 -21.83 -0.49 0.52
N GLN A 45 -20.95 -1.48 0.46
CA GLN A 45 -19.81 -1.65 1.38
C GLN A 45 -18.53 -0.97 0.87
N GLY A 46 -18.47 -0.62 -0.41
CA GLY A 46 -17.31 -0.05 -1.08
C GLY A 46 -16.39 -1.12 -1.68
N VAL A 47 -15.41 -0.68 -2.48
CA VAL A 47 -14.50 -1.56 -3.26
C VAL A 47 -13.85 -2.63 -2.41
N GLY A 48 -13.33 -2.26 -1.23
CA GLY A 48 -12.70 -3.23 -0.32
C GLY A 48 -13.68 -4.25 0.25
N GLY A 49 -14.95 -3.85 0.49
CA GLY A 49 -16.02 -4.77 0.90
C GLY A 49 -16.31 -5.80 -0.19
N ALA A 50 -16.45 -5.34 -1.43
CA ALA A 50 -16.69 -6.20 -2.58
C ALA A 50 -15.53 -7.20 -2.78
N VAL A 51 -14.30 -6.72 -2.75
CA VAL A 51 -13.11 -7.58 -2.90
C VAL A 51 -13.04 -8.65 -1.81
N LYS A 52 -13.31 -8.28 -0.55
CA LYS A 52 -13.31 -9.24 0.56
C LYS A 52 -14.36 -10.34 0.37
N SER A 53 -15.55 -10.00 -0.07
CA SER A 53 -16.60 -10.98 -0.36
C SER A 53 -16.18 -11.95 -1.46
N GLY A 54 -15.56 -11.46 -2.53
CA GLY A 54 -14.98 -12.30 -3.58
C GLY A 54 -13.87 -13.22 -3.07
N TYR A 55 -12.95 -12.70 -2.26
CA TYR A 55 -11.89 -13.49 -1.64
C TYR A 55 -12.42 -14.57 -0.70
N GLU A 56 -13.36 -14.24 0.17
CA GLU A 56 -13.99 -15.19 1.10
C GLU A 56 -14.73 -16.31 0.37
N ARG A 57 -15.42 -15.98 -0.71
CA ARG A 57 -16.10 -16.97 -1.55
C ARG A 57 -15.09 -17.87 -2.24
N GLY A 58 -14.10 -17.35 -2.91
CA GLY A 58 -13.09 -18.16 -3.61
C GLY A 58 -12.25 -19.00 -2.68
N LEU A 59 -11.96 -18.53 -1.45
CA LEU A 59 -11.30 -19.37 -0.41
C LEU A 59 -12.16 -20.58 -0.02
N LYS A 60 -13.49 -20.38 0.11
CA LYS A 60 -14.43 -21.49 0.40
C LYS A 60 -14.51 -22.48 -0.76
N ASP A 61 -14.42 -21.99 -1.98
CA ASP A 61 -14.45 -22.82 -3.19
C ASP A 61 -13.08 -23.45 -3.51
N GLY A 62 -12.05 -23.21 -2.67
CA GLY A 62 -10.74 -23.87 -2.76
C GLY A 62 -9.77 -23.28 -3.78
N MET A 63 -9.98 -22.05 -4.24
CA MET A 63 -9.10 -21.38 -5.20
C MET A 63 -7.74 -21.06 -4.59
N ASP A 64 -6.67 -21.09 -5.41
CA ASP A 64 -5.30 -20.87 -4.97
C ASP A 64 -4.78 -19.47 -5.26
N ILE A 65 -5.13 -18.89 -6.40
CA ILE A 65 -4.71 -17.55 -6.83
C ILE A 65 -5.96 -16.72 -7.11
N PHE A 66 -6.01 -15.53 -6.55
CA PHE A 66 -7.12 -14.61 -6.68
C PHE A 66 -6.66 -13.36 -7.42
N VAL A 67 -7.42 -12.96 -8.42
CA VAL A 67 -7.18 -11.71 -9.17
C VAL A 67 -8.33 -10.75 -8.94
N LYS A 68 -8.00 -9.50 -8.61
CA LYS A 68 -8.95 -8.40 -8.56
C LYS A 68 -8.89 -7.62 -9.85
N ILE A 69 -10.05 -7.44 -10.49
CA ILE A 69 -10.26 -6.58 -11.65
C ILE A 69 -11.46 -5.68 -11.37
N ASP A 70 -11.31 -4.39 -11.63
CA ASP A 70 -12.43 -3.43 -11.54
C ASP A 70 -13.30 -3.49 -12.80
N GLY A 71 -14.60 -3.34 -12.65
CA GLY A 71 -15.59 -3.50 -13.74
C GLY A 71 -15.68 -2.32 -14.71
N ASP A 72 -14.80 -1.31 -14.57
CA ASP A 72 -14.80 -0.07 -15.35
C ASP A 72 -14.12 -0.18 -16.73
N GLY A 73 -13.48 -1.33 -17.02
CA GLY A 73 -12.79 -1.57 -18.29
C GLY A 73 -11.40 -0.93 -18.41
N GLN A 74 -10.87 -0.35 -17.34
CA GLN A 74 -9.54 0.29 -17.35
C GLN A 74 -8.38 -0.69 -17.18
N MET A 75 -8.66 -1.95 -16.85
CA MET A 75 -7.67 -3.00 -16.67
C MET A 75 -7.67 -3.95 -17.86
N ASP A 76 -6.48 -4.24 -18.39
CA ASP A 76 -6.31 -5.13 -19.54
C ASP A 76 -6.32 -6.60 -19.10
N PRO A 77 -7.35 -7.39 -19.46
CA PRO A 77 -7.42 -8.80 -19.10
C PRO A 77 -6.32 -9.67 -19.73
N THR A 78 -5.67 -9.21 -20.80
CA THR A 78 -4.59 -9.97 -21.44
C THR A 78 -3.37 -10.11 -20.54
N LEU A 79 -3.19 -9.20 -19.56
CA LEU A 79 -2.11 -9.25 -18.58
C LEU A 79 -2.35 -10.23 -17.43
N LEU A 80 -3.49 -10.93 -17.39
CA LEU A 80 -3.80 -11.88 -16.31
C LEU A 80 -2.75 -12.98 -16.15
N SER A 81 -2.25 -13.51 -17.25
CA SER A 81 -1.20 -14.53 -17.21
C SER A 81 0.07 -14.01 -16.57
N ASP A 82 0.51 -12.82 -16.96
CA ASP A 82 1.73 -12.20 -16.46
C ASP A 82 1.57 -11.79 -14.99
N LEU A 83 0.38 -11.25 -14.62
CA LEU A 83 0.07 -10.87 -13.24
C LEU A 83 0.11 -12.06 -12.27
N THR A 84 -0.31 -13.23 -12.72
CA THR A 84 -0.35 -14.45 -11.88
C THR A 84 0.93 -15.27 -11.96
N HIS A 85 1.79 -15.05 -12.95
CA HIS A 85 2.98 -15.86 -13.21
C HIS A 85 3.91 -15.94 -11.99
N SER A 86 4.35 -14.78 -11.45
CA SER A 86 5.27 -14.76 -10.29
C SER A 86 4.68 -15.46 -9.05
N ILE A 87 3.35 -15.49 -8.91
CA ILE A 87 2.67 -16.21 -7.83
C ILE A 87 2.69 -17.72 -8.10
N SER A 88 2.36 -18.12 -9.32
CA SER A 88 2.27 -19.54 -9.72
C SER A 88 3.62 -20.26 -9.64
N VAL A 89 4.72 -19.56 -9.90
CA VAL A 89 6.09 -20.10 -9.80
C VAL A 89 6.69 -19.96 -8.39
N GLY A 90 5.94 -19.41 -7.44
CA GLY A 90 6.39 -19.32 -6.05
C GLY A 90 7.35 -18.18 -5.73
N GLU A 91 7.41 -17.14 -6.56
CA GLU A 91 8.30 -16.00 -6.39
C GLU A 91 7.67 -14.79 -5.70
N ALA A 92 6.34 -14.75 -5.60
CA ALA A 92 5.60 -13.67 -4.96
C ALA A 92 4.35 -14.22 -4.26
N ASP A 93 3.88 -13.51 -3.22
CA ASP A 93 2.61 -13.75 -2.55
C ASP A 93 1.52 -12.81 -3.07
N TYR A 94 1.92 -11.64 -3.55
CA TYR A 94 1.05 -10.60 -4.07
C TYR A 94 1.71 -9.88 -5.24
N VAL A 95 0.97 -9.70 -6.31
CA VAL A 95 1.42 -8.94 -7.49
C VAL A 95 0.41 -7.84 -7.77
N LYS A 96 0.89 -6.68 -8.15
CA LYS A 96 0.05 -5.55 -8.53
C LYS A 96 0.56 -4.87 -9.78
N GLY A 97 -0.35 -4.28 -10.55
CA GLY A 97 0.00 -3.49 -11.71
C GLY A 97 0.72 -2.20 -11.32
N ASN A 98 1.68 -1.77 -12.16
CA ASN A 98 2.39 -0.50 -12.04
C ASN A 98 2.22 0.31 -13.33
N ARG A 99 1.40 1.38 -13.26
CA ARG A 99 1.12 2.28 -14.39
C ARG A 99 2.23 3.31 -14.64
N PHE A 100 3.16 3.43 -13.69
CA PHE A 100 4.24 4.44 -13.74
C PHE A 100 5.56 3.88 -14.25
N TYR A 101 5.58 2.61 -14.64
CA TYR A 101 6.81 1.97 -15.11
C TYR A 101 7.29 2.53 -16.45
N HIS A 102 6.37 2.82 -17.38
CA HIS A 102 6.68 3.38 -18.69
C HIS A 102 6.73 4.90 -18.64
N LEU A 103 7.88 5.50 -19.00
CA LEU A 103 8.09 6.95 -19.00
C LEU A 103 7.10 7.69 -19.90
N GLU A 104 6.73 7.09 -21.05
CA GLU A 104 5.74 7.65 -21.97
C GLU A 104 4.38 7.90 -21.30
N SER A 105 3.96 7.01 -20.44
CA SER A 105 2.71 7.17 -19.65
C SER A 105 2.81 8.33 -18.65
N LEU A 106 4.02 8.61 -18.14
CA LEU A 106 4.27 9.73 -17.25
C LEU A 106 4.32 11.05 -18.00
N GLU A 107 4.81 11.11 -19.24
CA GLU A 107 4.91 12.36 -20.02
C GLU A 107 3.54 12.99 -20.24
N GLN A 108 2.53 12.20 -20.52
CA GLN A 108 1.15 12.65 -20.75
C GLN A 108 0.41 13.10 -19.48
N MET A 109 0.96 12.81 -18.29
CA MET A 109 0.31 13.10 -17.02
C MET A 109 0.58 14.54 -16.55
N PRO A 110 -0.45 15.32 -16.11
CA PRO A 110 -0.25 16.63 -15.53
C PRO A 110 0.72 16.62 -14.34
N LEU A 111 1.57 17.66 -14.22
CA LEU A 111 2.62 17.74 -13.18
C LEU A 111 2.05 17.60 -11.75
N VAL A 112 0.90 18.23 -11.48
CA VAL A 112 0.23 18.14 -10.16
C VAL A 112 -0.12 16.69 -9.82
N ARG A 113 -0.58 15.91 -10.80
CA ARG A 113 -0.91 14.48 -10.62
C ARG A 113 0.35 13.64 -10.41
N LYS A 114 1.43 13.92 -11.15
CA LYS A 114 2.74 13.26 -10.95
C LYS A 114 3.25 13.48 -9.53
N MET A 115 3.26 14.73 -9.06
CA MET A 115 3.70 15.08 -7.71
C MET A 115 2.82 14.42 -6.64
N GLY A 116 1.50 14.46 -6.82
CA GLY A 116 0.55 13.80 -5.91
C GLY A 116 0.81 12.29 -5.79
N ASN A 117 1.02 11.62 -6.91
CA ASN A 117 1.33 10.19 -6.94
C ASN A 117 2.69 9.88 -6.31
N ALA A 118 3.72 10.71 -6.55
CA ALA A 118 5.04 10.55 -5.94
C ALA A 118 4.98 10.67 -4.41
N VAL A 119 4.27 11.67 -3.90
CA VAL A 119 4.05 11.86 -2.45
C VAL A 119 3.26 10.67 -1.87
N LEU A 120 2.21 10.21 -2.55
CA LEU A 120 1.41 9.09 -2.10
C LEU A 120 2.22 7.78 -2.11
N SER A 121 3.03 7.56 -3.14
CA SER A 121 3.97 6.44 -3.21
C SER A 121 4.94 6.47 -2.02
N LEU A 122 5.54 7.62 -1.73
CA LEU A 122 6.45 7.78 -0.60
C LEU A 122 5.75 7.48 0.75
N ILE A 123 4.55 8.02 0.98
CA ILE A 123 3.75 7.74 2.18
C ILE A 123 3.49 6.24 2.31
N ASN A 124 3.13 5.57 1.21
CA ASN A 124 2.88 4.13 1.24
C ASN A 124 4.15 3.31 1.52
N LYS A 125 5.32 3.71 1.01
CA LYS A 125 6.60 3.09 1.36
C LYS A 125 6.85 3.13 2.85
N PHE A 126 6.70 4.28 3.49
CA PHE A 126 6.82 4.42 4.94
C PHE A 126 5.78 3.62 5.74
N THR A 127 4.56 3.52 5.23
CA THR A 127 3.46 2.89 5.98
C THR A 127 3.33 1.40 5.75
N SER A 128 3.82 0.87 4.62
CA SER A 128 3.77 -0.56 4.29
C SER A 128 5.12 -1.27 4.49
N GLY A 129 6.25 -0.58 4.24
CA GLY A 129 7.59 -1.14 4.22
C GLY A 129 7.99 -1.75 2.87
N TYR A 130 7.15 -1.60 1.85
CA TYR A 130 7.49 -2.00 0.49
C TYR A 130 8.14 -0.84 -0.26
N TRP A 131 9.46 -0.73 -0.12
CA TRP A 131 10.22 0.37 -0.71
C TRP A 131 10.34 0.29 -2.23
N ASP A 132 10.16 -0.90 -2.79
CA ASP A 132 10.21 -1.15 -4.24
C ASP A 132 8.88 -0.88 -4.95
N THR A 133 7.77 -0.70 -4.19
CA THR A 133 6.45 -0.42 -4.78
C THR A 133 6.31 1.04 -5.18
N MET A 134 5.94 1.29 -6.44
CA MET A 134 5.77 2.65 -7.00
C MET A 134 4.31 3.06 -7.16
N ASP A 135 3.41 2.14 -7.53
CA ASP A 135 1.98 2.42 -7.74
C ASP A 135 1.10 1.77 -6.65
N PRO A 136 1.04 2.34 -5.43
CA PRO A 136 0.34 1.74 -4.32
C PRO A 136 -1.18 1.70 -4.49
N THR A 137 -1.74 2.50 -5.37
CA THR A 137 -3.19 2.68 -5.55
C THR A 137 -3.77 1.91 -6.73
N ASN A 138 -2.94 1.21 -7.50
CA ASN A 138 -3.44 0.38 -8.59
C ASN A 138 -4.28 -0.77 -8.04
N GLY A 139 -5.49 -0.90 -8.55
CA GLY A 139 -6.45 -1.93 -8.14
C GLY A 139 -6.29 -3.27 -8.87
N PHE A 140 -5.53 -3.34 -9.96
CA PHE A 140 -5.26 -4.59 -10.67
C PHE A 140 -4.23 -5.41 -9.93
N THR A 141 -4.67 -6.44 -9.23
CA THR A 141 -3.84 -7.17 -8.26
C THR A 141 -4.13 -8.66 -8.26
N ALA A 142 -3.10 -9.45 -7.95
CA ALA A 142 -3.23 -10.89 -7.71
C ALA A 142 -2.65 -11.26 -6.34
N ILE A 143 -3.23 -12.26 -5.69
CA ILE A 143 -2.81 -12.72 -4.36
C ILE A 143 -2.91 -14.24 -4.23
N HIS A 144 -1.92 -14.85 -3.59
CA HIS A 144 -1.93 -16.27 -3.27
C HIS A 144 -2.78 -16.58 -2.04
N ARG A 145 -3.47 -17.73 -2.01
CA ARG A 145 -4.32 -18.15 -0.88
C ARG A 145 -3.60 -18.17 0.47
N ASN A 146 -2.31 -18.53 0.50
CA ASN A 146 -1.55 -18.53 1.75
C ASN A 146 -1.42 -17.14 2.35
N ALA A 147 -1.21 -16.10 1.54
CA ALA A 147 -1.21 -14.73 2.00
C ALA A 147 -2.60 -14.32 2.51
N LEU A 148 -3.68 -14.63 1.75
CA LEU A 148 -5.06 -14.36 2.17
C LEU A 148 -5.41 -15.04 3.49
N PHE A 149 -4.99 -16.28 3.70
CA PHE A 149 -5.27 -17.02 4.93
C PHE A 149 -4.65 -16.35 6.17
N HIS A 150 -3.46 -15.74 6.02
CA HIS A 150 -2.79 -15.04 7.12
C HIS A 150 -3.27 -13.59 7.31
N LEU A 151 -4.06 -13.05 6.38
CA LEU A 151 -4.57 -11.69 6.46
C LEU A 151 -5.87 -11.62 7.30
N PRO A 152 -5.96 -10.67 8.24
CA PRO A 152 -7.21 -10.41 8.96
C PRO A 152 -8.18 -9.63 8.05
N LEU A 153 -8.81 -10.28 7.07
CA LEU A 153 -9.65 -9.66 6.04
C LEU A 153 -10.70 -8.71 6.63
N GLN A 154 -11.32 -9.08 7.76
CA GLN A 154 -12.35 -8.26 8.42
C GLN A 154 -11.82 -6.92 8.95
N LYS A 155 -10.51 -6.79 9.15
CA LYS A 155 -9.88 -5.55 9.63
C LYS A 155 -9.39 -4.64 8.48
N ILE A 156 -9.44 -5.11 7.23
CA ILE A 156 -9.05 -4.32 6.06
C ILE A 156 -10.14 -3.29 5.78
N ASN A 157 -9.73 -2.07 5.38
CA ASN A 157 -10.66 -1.00 5.08
C ASN A 157 -11.59 -1.38 3.90
N ASN A 158 -12.86 -1.01 4.00
CA ASN A 158 -13.86 -1.36 2.99
C ASN A 158 -13.90 -0.39 1.80
N ARG A 159 -13.33 0.80 1.92
CA ARG A 159 -13.48 1.89 0.94
C ARG A 159 -12.12 2.28 0.34
N TYR A 160 -11.98 3.49 -0.15
CA TYR A 160 -10.81 4.02 -0.87
C TYR A 160 -9.43 3.86 -0.20
N PHE A 161 -9.38 3.49 1.08
CA PHE A 161 -8.12 3.20 1.79
C PHE A 161 -7.74 1.72 1.70
N PHE A 162 -8.50 0.92 0.96
CA PHE A 162 -8.34 -0.54 0.86
C PHE A 162 -6.95 -0.94 0.41
N GLU A 163 -6.46 -0.39 -0.70
CA GLU A 163 -5.17 -0.77 -1.29
C GLU A 163 -3.99 -0.46 -0.34
N SER A 164 -4.00 0.71 0.29
CA SER A 164 -2.96 1.09 1.25
C SER A 164 -3.00 0.25 2.53
N ASP A 165 -4.20 -0.05 3.05
CA ASP A 165 -4.36 -0.93 4.23
C ASP A 165 -3.99 -2.38 3.89
N MET A 166 -4.25 -2.84 2.65
CA MET A 166 -3.82 -4.14 2.16
C MET A 166 -2.29 -4.25 2.18
N LEU A 167 -1.58 -3.29 1.56
CA LEU A 167 -0.12 -3.28 1.57
C LEU A 167 0.46 -3.24 2.98
N PHE A 168 -0.09 -2.40 3.87
CA PHE A 168 0.31 -2.40 5.27
C PHE A 168 0.19 -3.77 5.92
N ARG A 169 -0.91 -4.49 5.70
CA ARG A 169 -1.13 -5.82 6.29
C ARG A 169 -0.27 -6.89 5.66
N LEU A 170 -0.07 -6.85 4.36
CA LEU A 170 0.90 -7.70 3.68
C LEU A 170 2.30 -7.52 4.28
N GLY A 171 2.72 -6.28 4.56
CA GLY A 171 3.96 -5.99 5.27
C GLY A 171 3.99 -6.59 6.68
N THR A 172 2.87 -6.58 7.42
CA THR A 172 2.82 -7.19 8.76
C THR A 172 3.01 -8.70 8.76
N ILE A 173 2.60 -9.40 7.72
CA ILE A 173 2.84 -10.84 7.55
C ILE A 173 4.12 -11.16 6.77
N ARG A 174 4.88 -10.12 6.33
CA ARG A 174 6.07 -10.23 5.49
C ARG A 174 5.81 -11.00 4.19
N ALA A 175 4.71 -10.74 3.53
CA ALA A 175 4.43 -11.26 2.20
C ALA A 175 5.37 -10.63 1.17
N VAL A 176 5.76 -11.37 0.15
CA VAL A 176 6.53 -10.82 -0.98
C VAL A 176 5.57 -10.16 -1.95
N VAL A 177 5.80 -8.86 -2.20
CA VAL A 177 5.03 -8.04 -3.16
C VAL A 177 5.89 -7.74 -4.37
N LYS A 178 5.37 -8.00 -5.57
CA LYS A 178 6.00 -7.62 -6.84
C LYS A 178 5.09 -6.69 -7.63
N GLU A 179 5.67 -5.89 -8.51
CA GLU A 179 4.93 -5.05 -9.46
C GLU A 179 5.06 -5.59 -10.89
N LEU A 180 3.95 -5.56 -11.63
CA LEU A 180 3.89 -5.85 -13.05
C LEU A 180 3.79 -4.54 -13.83
N PRO A 181 4.74 -4.23 -14.73
CA PRO A 181 4.62 -3.09 -15.64
C PRO A 181 3.34 -3.19 -16.47
N MET A 182 2.55 -2.11 -16.52
CA MET A 182 1.36 -2.04 -17.35
C MET A 182 1.17 -0.65 -17.94
N SER A 183 0.55 -0.58 -19.09
CA SER A 183 0.14 0.68 -19.67
C SER A 183 -1.12 1.21 -18.96
N ALA A 184 -1.17 2.51 -18.71
CA ALA A 184 -2.36 3.13 -18.15
C ALA A 184 -3.37 3.35 -19.28
N ILE A 185 -4.55 2.75 -19.16
CA ILE A 185 -5.70 3.07 -20.01
C ILE A 185 -6.45 4.20 -19.30
N TYR A 186 -6.24 5.43 -19.77
CA TYR A 186 -6.98 6.58 -19.26
C TYR A 186 -8.32 6.68 -20.00
N ALA A 187 -9.41 6.29 -19.36
CA ALA A 187 -10.73 6.74 -19.78
C ALA A 187 -10.86 8.24 -19.43
N GLU A 188 -11.68 8.99 -20.17
CA GLU A 188 -11.90 10.46 -20.01
C GLU A 188 -12.55 10.85 -18.67
N GLU A 189 -12.24 10.18 -17.58
CA GLU A 189 -12.75 10.52 -16.27
C GLU A 189 -11.86 11.59 -15.62
N ASP A 190 -12.42 12.78 -15.46
CA ASP A 190 -11.88 13.86 -14.63
C ASP A 190 -11.75 13.36 -13.17
N SER A 191 -10.52 13.04 -12.75
CA SER A 191 -10.29 12.71 -11.35
C SER A 191 -10.39 13.98 -10.48
N ASN A 192 -11.56 14.22 -9.92
CA ASN A 192 -11.88 15.33 -9.02
C ASN A 192 -11.25 15.23 -7.61
N LEU A 193 -10.26 14.35 -7.39
CA LEU A 193 -9.59 14.20 -6.10
C LEU A 193 -8.64 15.36 -5.84
N LYS A 194 -9.12 16.36 -5.11
CA LYS A 194 -8.27 17.45 -4.58
C LYS A 194 -7.27 16.84 -3.59
N VAL A 195 -5.97 16.97 -3.86
CA VAL A 195 -4.87 16.43 -3.03
C VAL A 195 -5.00 16.87 -1.56
N SER A 196 -5.42 18.11 -1.30
CA SER A 196 -5.65 18.64 0.05
C SER A 196 -6.79 17.91 0.79
N ALA A 197 -7.90 17.63 0.11
CA ALA A 197 -9.02 16.90 0.70
C ALA A 197 -8.64 15.43 1.00
N PHE A 198 -7.83 14.82 0.14
CA PHE A 198 -7.29 13.49 0.35
C PHE A 198 -6.37 13.44 1.58
N ALA A 199 -5.43 14.38 1.72
CA ALA A 199 -4.50 14.46 2.84
C ALA A 199 -5.24 14.64 4.19
N LEU A 200 -6.24 15.52 4.24
CA LEU A 200 -7.06 15.73 5.45
C LEU A 200 -7.88 14.49 5.81
N ARG A 201 -8.44 13.81 4.83
CA ARG A 201 -9.32 12.65 5.06
C ARG A 201 -8.54 11.40 5.46
N PHE A 202 -7.40 11.12 4.83
CA PHE A 202 -6.64 9.88 5.02
C PHE A 202 -5.35 10.06 5.82
N GLY A 203 -4.86 11.28 6.03
CA GLY A 203 -3.64 11.57 6.79
C GLY A 203 -3.62 10.91 8.18
N PRO A 204 -4.66 11.04 9.01
CA PRO A 204 -4.71 10.36 10.31
C PRO A 204 -4.62 8.84 10.22
N ALA A 205 -5.21 8.24 9.17
CA ALA A 205 -5.12 6.79 8.93
C ALA A 205 -3.69 6.37 8.59
N TYR A 206 -3.01 7.12 7.71
CA TYR A 206 -1.60 6.88 7.36
C TYR A 206 -0.68 7.01 8.57
N ILE A 207 -0.85 8.05 9.39
CA ILE A 207 -0.08 8.23 10.64
C ILE A 207 -0.28 7.04 11.58
N LYS A 208 -1.53 6.62 11.76
CA LYS A 208 -1.87 5.48 12.62
C LYS A 208 -1.20 4.19 12.13
N ILE A 209 -1.28 3.88 10.84
CA ILE A 209 -0.69 2.65 10.31
C ILE A 209 0.84 2.71 10.28
N PHE A 210 1.44 3.91 10.09
CA PHE A 210 2.88 4.10 10.18
C PHE A 210 3.42 3.71 11.56
N PHE A 211 2.90 4.32 12.64
CA PHE A 211 3.34 3.97 13.99
C PHE A 211 3.04 2.52 14.35
N LYS A 212 1.89 2.01 13.91
CA LYS A 212 1.55 0.61 14.10
C LYS A 212 2.52 -0.32 13.39
N ARG A 213 2.91 -0.02 12.13
CA ARG A 213 3.91 -0.78 11.38
C ARG A 213 5.26 -0.78 12.10
N ILE A 214 5.78 0.41 12.44
CA ILE A 214 7.07 0.54 13.15
C ILE A 214 7.05 -0.31 14.42
N PHE A 215 6.00 -0.18 15.23
CA PHE A 215 5.87 -0.93 16.47
C PHE A 215 5.83 -2.45 16.23
N TYR A 216 5.01 -2.93 15.28
CA TYR A 216 4.93 -4.35 14.97
C TYR A 216 6.24 -4.92 14.39
N THR A 217 6.89 -4.20 13.49
CA THR A 217 8.07 -4.69 12.78
C THR A 217 9.29 -4.69 13.68
N TYR A 218 9.53 -3.59 14.43
CA TYR A 218 10.78 -3.34 15.12
C TYR A 218 10.73 -3.55 16.64
N PHE A 219 9.55 -3.66 17.24
CA PHE A 219 9.45 -3.82 18.70
C PHE A 219 8.73 -5.11 19.12
N LEU A 220 7.79 -5.61 18.30
CA LEU A 220 7.10 -6.87 18.62
C LEU A 220 7.69 -8.08 17.93
N ARG A 221 8.06 -7.94 16.65
CA ARG A 221 8.54 -9.08 15.86
C ARG A 221 10.02 -9.29 15.97
N ASP A 222 10.80 -8.23 15.72
CA ASP A 222 12.25 -8.31 15.58
C ASP A 222 12.90 -7.07 16.21
N PHE A 223 13.27 -7.20 17.49
CA PHE A 223 14.01 -6.15 18.17
C PHE A 223 15.49 -6.25 17.77
N ASN A 224 15.96 -5.30 16.97
CA ASN A 224 17.30 -5.28 16.39
C ASN A 224 17.99 -3.92 16.55
N ALA A 225 19.15 -3.73 15.90
CA ALA A 225 19.90 -2.49 15.96
C ALA A 225 19.08 -1.27 15.50
N ALA A 226 18.28 -1.40 14.44
CA ALA A 226 17.43 -0.31 13.97
C ALA A 226 16.36 0.10 15.02
N SER A 227 15.88 -0.83 15.83
CA SER A 227 14.96 -0.53 16.94
C SER A 227 15.61 0.40 17.97
N LEU A 228 16.87 0.08 18.34
CA LEU A 228 17.65 0.89 19.25
C LEU A 228 17.99 2.26 18.65
N GLU A 229 18.40 2.28 17.38
CA GLU A 229 18.71 3.50 16.63
C GLU A 229 17.48 4.43 16.53
N MET A 230 16.27 3.89 16.30
CA MET A 230 15.04 4.68 16.29
C MET A 230 14.78 5.32 17.65
N VAL A 231 14.93 4.59 18.75
CA VAL A 231 14.67 5.13 20.10
C VAL A 231 15.73 6.17 20.48
N VAL A 232 17.01 5.79 20.45
CA VAL A 232 18.10 6.67 20.86
C VAL A 232 18.22 7.87 19.92
N GLY A 233 18.09 7.63 18.62
CA GLY A 233 18.10 8.67 17.59
C GLY A 233 16.98 9.69 17.77
N SER A 234 15.76 9.23 18.05
CA SER A 234 14.62 10.12 18.34
C SER A 234 14.84 10.95 19.60
N LEU A 235 15.33 10.34 20.67
CA LEU A 235 15.59 11.05 21.94
C LEU A 235 16.67 12.12 21.76
N LEU A 236 17.79 11.79 21.11
CA LEU A 236 18.87 12.73 20.85
C LEU A 236 18.43 13.86 19.91
N PHE A 237 17.72 13.54 18.85
CA PHE A 237 17.21 14.51 17.89
C PHE A 237 16.23 15.50 18.54
N LEU A 238 15.28 14.99 19.32
CA LEU A 238 14.31 15.81 20.04
C LEU A 238 14.99 16.67 21.12
N PHE A 239 15.94 16.10 21.87
CA PHE A 239 16.70 16.86 22.87
C PHE A 239 17.48 17.99 22.22
N GLY A 240 18.27 17.70 21.17
CA GLY A 240 19.06 18.71 20.48
C GLY A 240 18.22 19.81 19.85
N SER A 241 17.07 19.43 19.24
CA SER A 241 16.13 20.38 18.64
C SER A 241 15.48 21.29 19.69
N ILE A 242 14.92 20.73 20.75
CA ILE A 242 14.22 21.50 21.80
C ILE A 242 15.18 22.37 22.57
N PHE A 243 16.32 21.80 23.00
CA PHE A 243 17.35 22.54 23.75
C PHE A 243 17.94 23.66 22.89
N GLY A 244 18.28 23.37 21.63
CA GLY A 244 18.81 24.36 20.69
C GLY A 244 17.85 25.50 20.42
N ALA A 245 16.58 25.18 20.11
CA ALA A 245 15.56 26.20 19.87
C ALA A 245 15.33 27.09 21.12
N LYS A 246 15.24 26.48 22.32
CA LYS A 246 15.07 27.22 23.58
C LYS A 246 16.27 28.14 23.84
N SER A 247 17.49 27.64 23.70
CA SER A 247 18.71 28.41 23.93
C SER A 247 18.83 29.57 22.92
N TRP A 248 18.49 29.34 21.65
CA TRP A 248 18.49 30.40 20.64
C TRP A 248 17.47 31.50 20.93
N ILE A 249 16.24 31.15 21.22
CA ILE A 249 15.17 32.11 21.54
C ILE A 249 15.58 32.94 22.77
N SER A 250 16.15 32.31 23.83
CA SER A 250 16.57 32.95 25.05
C SER A 250 17.72 33.96 24.81
N ALA A 251 18.75 33.55 24.06
CA ALA A 251 19.89 34.39 23.72
C ALA A 251 19.48 35.59 22.82
N SER A 252 18.61 35.33 21.85
CA SER A 252 18.08 36.38 20.97
C SER A 252 17.24 37.42 21.74
N ALA A 253 16.44 37.00 22.72
CA ALA A 253 15.66 37.88 23.55
C ALA A 253 16.50 38.69 24.55
N GLY A 254 17.61 38.11 25.05
CA GLY A 254 18.53 38.75 26.01
C GLY A 254 19.60 39.63 25.32
N GLY A 255 19.73 39.58 24.00
CA GLY A 255 20.81 40.28 23.27
C GLY A 255 22.21 39.73 23.54
N GLU A 256 22.30 38.52 24.08
CA GLU A 256 23.56 37.88 24.46
C GLU A 256 24.01 36.83 23.41
N LEU A 257 25.34 36.69 23.26
CA LEU A 257 25.89 35.65 22.41
C LEU A 257 25.84 34.28 23.13
N THR A 258 25.31 33.27 22.44
CA THR A 258 25.28 31.90 22.94
C THR A 258 26.71 31.34 23.06
N SER A 259 27.04 30.72 24.20
CA SER A 259 28.36 30.09 24.38
C SER A 259 28.61 28.95 23.41
N ALA A 260 29.86 28.72 23.02
CA ALA A 260 30.25 27.59 22.17
C ALA A 260 29.82 26.23 22.77
N GLY A 261 29.90 26.09 24.10
CA GLY A 261 29.45 24.88 24.81
C GLY A 261 27.96 24.63 24.64
N THR A 262 27.14 25.68 24.74
CA THR A 262 25.69 25.58 24.54
C THR A 262 25.36 25.18 23.09
N VAL A 263 26.06 25.75 22.11
CA VAL A 263 25.88 25.39 20.69
C VAL A 263 26.26 23.93 20.47
N MET A 264 27.37 23.48 21.01
CA MET A 264 27.81 22.07 20.86
C MET A 264 26.85 21.10 21.56
N LEU A 265 26.34 21.46 22.74
CA LEU A 265 25.37 20.63 23.48
C LEU A 265 24.02 20.48 22.73
N ALA A 266 23.68 21.44 21.87
CA ALA A 266 22.51 21.33 20.98
C ALA A 266 22.85 20.56 19.68
N ALA A 267 23.96 20.94 19.02
CA ALA A 267 24.30 20.47 17.68
C ALA A 267 24.74 19.00 17.67
N VAL A 268 25.56 18.55 18.62
CA VAL A 268 26.07 17.17 18.63
C VAL A 268 24.94 16.15 18.80
N PRO A 269 24.03 16.26 19.78
CA PRO A 269 22.91 15.33 19.87
C PRO A 269 21.97 15.38 18.66
N LEU A 270 21.75 16.57 18.08
CA LEU A 270 20.92 16.72 16.89
C LEU A 270 21.52 15.96 15.69
N ILE A 271 22.82 16.13 15.44
CA ILE A 271 23.52 15.46 14.33
C ILE A 271 23.57 13.96 14.56
N MET A 272 23.96 13.52 15.75
CA MET A 272 24.00 12.09 16.10
C MET A 272 22.62 11.45 16.02
N GLY A 273 21.60 12.13 16.55
CA GLY A 273 20.22 11.66 16.49
C GLY A 273 19.72 11.52 15.05
N PHE A 274 20.00 12.51 14.21
CA PHE A 274 19.66 12.46 12.79
C PHE A 274 20.39 11.31 12.06
N GLN A 275 21.69 11.12 12.35
CA GLN A 275 22.47 10.03 11.77
C GLN A 275 21.92 8.65 12.14
N LEU A 276 21.52 8.43 13.40
CA LEU A 276 20.91 7.19 13.85
C LEU A 276 19.55 6.95 13.18
N LEU A 277 18.73 7.98 13.02
CA LEU A 277 17.46 7.87 12.30
C LEU A 277 17.63 7.56 10.81
N LEU A 278 18.67 8.12 10.16
CA LEU A 278 19.03 7.77 8.78
C LEU A 278 19.52 6.32 8.67
N SER A 279 20.32 5.84 9.63
CA SER A 279 20.76 4.45 9.69
C SER A 279 19.57 3.49 9.81
N ALA A 280 18.64 3.77 10.72
CA ALA A 280 17.42 3.00 10.88
C ALA A 280 16.54 3.00 9.60
N LEU A 281 16.44 4.13 8.92
CA LEU A 281 15.74 4.24 7.65
C LEU A 281 16.43 3.41 6.56
N HIS A 282 17.77 3.45 6.49
CA HIS A 282 18.53 2.64 5.54
C HIS A 282 18.30 1.14 5.76
N TYR A 283 18.29 0.72 7.02
CA TYR A 283 17.94 -0.67 7.37
C TYR A 283 16.51 -1.02 6.92
N ASP A 284 15.54 -0.12 7.14
CA ASP A 284 14.15 -0.33 6.74
C ASP A 284 14.00 -0.50 5.22
N ILE A 285 14.73 0.31 4.43
CA ILE A 285 14.75 0.21 2.97
C ILE A 285 15.29 -1.16 2.50
N GLY A 286 16.31 -1.68 3.16
CA GLY A 286 16.88 -2.99 2.85
C GLY A 286 16.11 -4.20 3.40
N ASN A 287 15.15 -3.97 4.30
CA ASN A 287 14.41 -5.04 5.00
C ASN A 287 13.09 -5.42 4.31
N VAL A 288 13.01 -5.27 2.99
CA VAL A 288 11.85 -5.72 2.20
C VAL A 288 11.80 -7.25 2.19
N PRO A 289 10.61 -7.89 2.34
CA PRO A 289 10.49 -9.35 2.27
C PRO A 289 10.91 -9.91 0.91
N ASP A 290 11.74 -10.95 0.92
CA ASP A 290 12.30 -11.63 -0.24
C ASP A 290 11.92 -13.12 -0.37
N GLN A 291 11.35 -13.70 0.70
CA GLN A 291 10.94 -15.10 0.75
C GLN A 291 9.41 -15.21 0.82
N PRO A 292 8.75 -15.73 -0.23
CA PRO A 292 7.30 -15.90 -0.26
C PRO A 292 6.77 -16.82 0.83
N LEU A 293 5.58 -16.54 1.35
CA LEU A 293 4.92 -17.33 2.39
C LEU A 293 4.65 -18.77 1.95
N GLN A 294 4.38 -18.97 0.67
CA GLN A 294 4.14 -20.27 0.09
C GLN A 294 5.39 -21.17 0.04
N SER A 295 6.59 -20.60 0.09
CA SER A 295 7.87 -21.32 0.11
C SER A 295 8.41 -21.58 1.53
N ARG A 296 7.83 -20.94 2.54
CA ARG A 296 8.21 -21.13 3.96
C ARG A 296 7.64 -22.46 4.46
N ARG A 297 8.52 -23.37 4.84
CA ARG A 297 8.17 -24.63 5.49
C ARG A 297 7.93 -24.45 6.98
#